data_1f88c4c6a77753a378719d8bb534622d
#
_entry.id   1f88c4c6a77753a378719d8bb534622d
#
_cell.length_a   1.000
_cell.length_b   1.000
_cell.length_c   1.000
_cell.angle_alpha   90.00
_cell.angle_beta   90.00
_cell.angle_gamma   90.00
#
_symmetry.space_group_name_H-M   'P 1'
#
loop_
_entity.id
_entity.type
_entity.pdbx_description
1 polymer ?
#
loop_
_entity_poly.entity_id
_entity_poly.type
_entity_poly.pdbx_seq_one_letter_code
_entity_poly.pdbx_strand_id
1 'polypeptide(L)'
;MKKLLYLGLLSVCVLLGSCVEKNVSNVFDKVERYMDVYPDSALLLLEQIPHPEKLRGKQRADYVLLLTQARDKNYLDSMQSDSLIKLAVDYYKNGGDNVKAGKALFYYGKVMDLQGNDTLAMQAYLNALAKLEKTEEYKLQGLAYEYIGILNADRKLHKDALDNYQSSVYCFQKAADTLGVIYAYRDIARIYYVEQQYDSVYNYINRALSLCEEKKGCIDFERVTPSLLQVKGIAKRNEGDLENAIILLKTAVETEQDRHSMHHCSMSLGNIYLNQNKLDEAKRYFTLALKSERPRTLAGAYHYLYLLEKRQKKYAMALYFKEKSDSLLSVDLDAKQASQILTLQRKYEKGKLLLEKQQVEHEKKIQFYFGMVIVLFIILLCLVLYFLLRKRYKEMFRKNMQVIKENECMIKRYVYELDVLKQKTGETAETNREKVGKLNQKILLLESENKKIRENVCVNGVYLLDQLKKEKLIVKNMTKQEKEQLLEYMDLIYG
;
A
#
# COMPACT_ATOMS: atom_id res chain seq x y z
N MET A 1 10.17 15.83 60.79
CA MET A 1 9.18 14.76 60.81
C MET A 1 8.02 14.95 59.78
N LYS A 2 7.30 16.07 59.73
CA LYS A 2 6.16 16.26 58.78
C LYS A 2 6.56 16.10 57.29
N LYS A 3 7.74 16.56 56.83
CA LYS A 3 8.19 16.40 55.42
C LYS A 3 8.50 14.93 55.07
N LEU A 4 9.03 14.12 55.99
CA LEU A 4 9.24 12.68 55.76
C LEU A 4 7.94 11.89 55.70
N LEU A 5 6.93 12.32 56.50
CA LEU A 5 5.56 11.72 56.45
C LEU A 5 4.89 11.98 55.11
N TYR A 6 5.03 13.20 54.57
CA TYR A 6 4.50 13.56 53.25
C TYR A 6 5.20 12.80 52.11
N LEU A 7 6.52 12.64 52.17
CA LEU A 7 7.23 11.81 51.21
C LEU A 7 6.83 10.33 51.27
N GLY A 8 6.62 9.81 52.48
CA GLY A 8 6.16 8.43 52.70
C GLY A 8 4.71 8.22 52.18
N LEU A 9 3.81 9.19 52.43
CA LEU A 9 2.43 9.15 51.88
C LEU A 9 2.44 9.27 50.34
N LEU A 10 3.28 10.13 49.76
CA LEU A 10 3.40 10.27 48.31
C LEU A 10 3.93 8.98 47.67
N SER A 11 4.93 8.30 48.28
CA SER A 11 5.47 7.03 47.79
C SER A 11 4.45 5.90 47.87
N VAL A 12 3.63 5.85 48.92
CA VAL A 12 2.56 4.85 49.06
C VAL A 12 1.44 5.08 48.03
N CYS A 13 1.06 6.34 47.76
CA CYS A 13 0.10 6.68 46.72
C CYS A 13 0.61 6.31 45.31
N VAL A 14 1.90 6.49 45.02
CA VAL A 14 2.52 6.08 43.74
C VAL A 14 2.55 4.55 43.60
N LEU A 15 2.85 3.82 44.68
CA LEU A 15 2.88 2.35 44.66
C LEU A 15 1.47 1.74 44.52
N LEU A 16 0.46 2.33 45.17
CA LEU A 16 -0.95 1.87 45.03
C LEU A 16 -1.49 2.19 43.63
N GLY A 17 -1.16 3.34 43.06
CA GLY A 17 -1.52 3.69 41.66
C GLY A 17 -0.91 2.70 40.64
N SER A 18 0.36 2.34 40.82
CA SER A 18 1.05 1.41 39.93
C SER A 18 0.50 -0.03 39.95
N CYS A 19 -0.02 -0.49 41.09
CA CYS A 19 -0.66 -1.82 41.19
C CYS A 19 -2.02 -1.89 40.50
N VAL A 20 -2.81 -0.82 40.55
CA VAL A 20 -4.11 -0.73 39.86
C VAL A 20 -3.91 -0.65 38.35
N GLU A 21 -2.95 0.15 37.89
CA GLU A 21 -2.60 0.26 36.47
C GLU A 21 -2.17 -1.06 35.83
N LYS A 22 -1.36 -1.85 36.54
CA LYS A 22 -0.88 -3.15 36.09
C LYS A 22 -2.00 -4.19 35.99
N ASN A 23 -2.99 -4.10 36.90
CA ASN A 23 -4.13 -5.02 36.90
C ASN A 23 -5.06 -4.78 35.70
N VAL A 24 -5.36 -3.53 35.36
CA VAL A 24 -6.23 -3.19 34.21
C VAL A 24 -5.59 -3.54 32.87
N SER A 25 -4.28 -3.32 32.72
CA SER A 25 -3.55 -3.71 31.50
C SER A 25 -3.62 -5.22 31.24
N ASN A 26 -3.42 -6.04 32.28
CA ASN A 26 -3.54 -7.51 32.15
C ASN A 26 -4.95 -7.97 31.76
N VAL A 27 -6.00 -7.22 32.21
CA VAL A 27 -7.37 -7.49 31.77
C VAL A 27 -7.53 -7.18 30.29
N PHE A 28 -6.98 -6.06 29.79
CA PHE A 28 -7.06 -5.72 28.38
C PHE A 28 -6.35 -6.74 27.49
N ASP A 29 -5.16 -7.21 27.86
CA ASP A 29 -4.44 -8.26 27.14
C ASP A 29 -5.25 -9.57 27.06
N LYS A 30 -6.01 -9.89 28.12
CA LYS A 30 -6.90 -11.05 28.13
C LYS A 30 -8.13 -10.83 27.25
N VAL A 31 -8.70 -9.64 27.30
CA VAL A 31 -9.83 -9.23 26.46
C VAL A 31 -9.46 -9.30 24.98
N GLU A 32 -8.29 -8.77 24.58
CA GLU A 32 -7.83 -8.83 23.19
C GLU A 32 -7.69 -10.27 22.68
N ARG A 33 -7.18 -11.19 23.52
CA ARG A 33 -7.07 -12.61 23.16
C ARG A 33 -8.44 -13.31 23.02
N TYR A 34 -9.44 -12.88 23.78
CA TYR A 34 -10.78 -13.48 23.76
C TYR A 34 -11.69 -12.85 22.69
N MET A 35 -11.35 -11.66 22.20
CA MET A 35 -12.21 -10.82 21.38
C MET A 35 -12.76 -11.52 20.12
N ASP A 36 -11.97 -12.35 19.48
CA ASP A 36 -12.38 -13.04 18.24
C ASP A 36 -12.99 -14.44 18.51
N VAL A 37 -12.58 -15.10 19.59
CA VAL A 37 -12.99 -16.50 19.88
C VAL A 37 -14.14 -16.59 20.88
N TYR A 38 -14.12 -15.72 21.89
CA TYR A 38 -15.10 -15.68 22.99
C TYR A 38 -15.53 -14.23 23.27
N PRO A 39 -16.23 -13.56 22.32
CA PRO A 39 -16.59 -12.15 22.44
C PRO A 39 -17.49 -11.82 23.63
N ASP A 40 -18.37 -12.75 24.04
CA ASP A 40 -19.19 -12.68 25.26
C ASP A 40 -18.29 -12.60 26.51
N SER A 41 -17.30 -13.46 26.62
CA SER A 41 -16.35 -13.46 27.72
C SER A 41 -15.47 -12.20 27.72
N ALA A 42 -15.09 -11.71 26.55
CA ALA A 42 -14.37 -10.45 26.41
C ALA A 42 -15.21 -9.27 26.93
N LEU A 43 -16.50 -9.22 26.58
CA LEU A 43 -17.43 -8.20 27.06
C LEU A 43 -17.58 -8.26 28.58
N LEU A 44 -17.83 -9.46 29.13
CA LEU A 44 -17.97 -9.67 30.58
C LEU A 44 -16.75 -9.19 31.36
N LEU A 45 -15.54 -9.47 30.87
CA LEU A 45 -14.28 -8.98 31.49
C LEU A 45 -14.20 -7.46 31.52
N LEU A 46 -14.65 -6.79 30.45
CA LEU A 46 -14.68 -5.32 30.39
C LEU A 46 -15.72 -4.72 31.36
N GLU A 47 -16.88 -5.32 31.46
CA GLU A 47 -17.97 -4.89 32.37
C GLU A 47 -17.64 -5.11 33.86
N GLN A 48 -16.74 -6.04 34.17
CA GLN A 48 -16.21 -6.26 35.53
C GLN A 48 -15.17 -5.23 35.97
N ILE A 49 -14.68 -4.37 35.08
CA ILE A 49 -13.73 -3.32 35.47
C ILE A 49 -14.42 -2.29 36.36
N PRO A 50 -13.97 -2.12 37.62
CA PRO A 50 -14.57 -1.17 38.52
C PRO A 50 -14.25 0.28 38.11
N HIS A 51 -15.25 1.13 38.16
CA HIS A 51 -15.14 2.56 37.91
C HIS A 51 -14.44 2.91 36.57
N PRO A 52 -14.87 2.40 35.41
CA PRO A 52 -14.23 2.60 34.13
C PRO A 52 -14.20 4.10 33.74
N GLU A 53 -15.10 4.92 34.29
CA GLU A 53 -15.13 6.38 34.12
C GLU A 53 -13.92 7.09 34.74
N LYS A 54 -13.23 6.46 35.68
CA LYS A 54 -12.00 6.98 36.32
C LYS A 54 -10.73 6.71 35.50
N LEU A 55 -10.77 5.81 34.51
CA LEU A 55 -9.64 5.57 33.62
C LEU A 55 -9.25 6.85 32.88
N ARG A 56 -7.96 7.04 32.63
CA ARG A 56 -7.42 8.23 31.97
C ARG A 56 -6.44 7.85 30.85
N GLY A 57 -6.22 8.79 29.94
CA GLY A 57 -5.23 8.64 28.89
C GLY A 57 -5.40 7.36 28.08
N LYS A 58 -4.31 6.60 27.91
CA LYS A 58 -4.27 5.35 27.14
C LYS A 58 -5.26 4.31 27.66
N GLN A 59 -5.34 4.13 28.95
CA GLN A 59 -6.26 3.12 29.54
C GLN A 59 -7.72 3.42 29.22
N ARG A 60 -8.11 4.70 29.24
CA ARG A 60 -9.46 5.13 28.85
C ARG A 60 -9.73 4.84 27.36
N ALA A 61 -8.75 5.16 26.51
CA ALA A 61 -8.86 4.93 25.08
C ALA A 61 -8.92 3.44 24.73
N ASP A 62 -8.05 2.61 25.34
CA ASP A 62 -8.05 1.16 25.17
C ASP A 62 -9.38 0.55 25.64
N TYR A 63 -9.86 0.93 26.83
CA TYR A 63 -11.13 0.44 27.36
C TYR A 63 -12.30 0.71 26.41
N VAL A 64 -12.42 1.96 25.95
CA VAL A 64 -13.51 2.39 25.07
C VAL A 64 -13.45 1.66 23.72
N LEU A 65 -12.27 1.51 23.15
CA LEU A 65 -12.07 0.80 21.90
C LEU A 65 -12.45 -0.68 22.02
N LEU A 66 -11.96 -1.35 23.05
CA LEU A 66 -12.27 -2.77 23.32
C LEU A 66 -13.75 -2.99 23.63
N LEU A 67 -14.37 -2.08 24.41
CA LEU A 67 -15.79 -2.16 24.72
C LEU A 67 -16.66 -2.01 23.47
N THR A 68 -16.34 -1.03 22.60
CA THR A 68 -17.06 -0.85 21.33
C THR A 68 -16.91 -2.09 20.45
N GLN A 69 -15.71 -2.65 20.35
CA GLN A 69 -15.45 -3.88 19.61
C GLN A 69 -16.21 -5.07 20.20
N ALA A 70 -16.17 -5.25 21.51
CA ALA A 70 -16.87 -6.36 22.17
C ALA A 70 -18.39 -6.28 21.99
N ARG A 71 -18.97 -5.08 22.08
CA ARG A 71 -20.40 -4.86 21.82
C ARG A 71 -20.77 -5.18 20.38
N ASP A 72 -19.97 -4.73 19.42
CA ASP A 72 -20.16 -5.05 18.00
C ASP A 72 -20.16 -6.57 17.75
N LYS A 73 -19.17 -7.26 18.30
CA LYS A 73 -19.05 -8.71 18.15
C LYS A 73 -20.17 -9.51 18.84
N ASN A 74 -20.80 -8.93 19.85
CA ASN A 74 -21.97 -9.49 20.53
C ASN A 74 -23.31 -8.99 19.96
N TYR A 75 -23.31 -8.28 18.83
CA TYR A 75 -24.52 -7.73 18.18
C TYR A 75 -25.32 -6.78 19.08
N LEU A 76 -24.67 -6.04 19.96
CA LEU A 76 -25.30 -5.09 20.89
C LEU A 76 -25.30 -3.67 20.28
N ASP A 77 -25.89 -3.54 19.11
CA ASP A 77 -25.88 -2.29 18.30
C ASP A 77 -26.55 -1.12 19.03
N SER A 78 -27.65 -1.38 19.78
CA SER A 78 -28.37 -0.37 20.57
C SER A 78 -27.56 0.22 21.73
N MET A 79 -26.46 -0.45 22.13
CA MET A 79 -25.56 0.01 23.20
C MET A 79 -24.34 0.80 22.68
N GLN A 80 -24.23 0.97 21.37
CA GLN A 80 -23.11 1.73 20.76
C GLN A 80 -23.30 3.23 20.93
N SER A 81 -22.19 3.94 21.13
CA SER A 81 -22.16 5.39 21.35
C SER A 81 -21.01 6.04 20.58
N ASP A 82 -21.35 7.03 19.76
CA ASP A 82 -20.39 7.82 18.99
C ASP A 82 -19.47 8.64 19.90
N SER A 83 -20.03 9.27 20.93
CA SER A 83 -19.26 10.06 21.90
C SER A 83 -18.28 9.21 22.68
N LEU A 84 -18.60 7.93 22.93
CA LEU A 84 -17.72 7.00 23.63
C LEU A 84 -16.53 6.61 22.73
N ILE A 85 -16.77 6.06 21.54
CA ILE A 85 -15.69 5.63 20.64
C ILE A 85 -14.83 6.80 20.17
N LYS A 86 -15.39 8.00 20.07
CA LYS A 86 -14.64 9.22 19.72
C LYS A 86 -13.51 9.52 20.69
N LEU A 87 -13.62 9.17 21.97
CA LEU A 87 -12.51 9.29 22.93
C LEU A 87 -11.27 8.47 22.50
N ALA A 88 -11.48 7.27 21.95
CA ALA A 88 -10.39 6.45 21.42
C ALA A 88 -9.82 7.06 20.13
N VAL A 89 -10.69 7.53 19.22
CA VAL A 89 -10.25 8.20 17.97
C VAL A 89 -9.40 9.41 18.28
N ASP A 90 -9.85 10.29 19.17
CA ASP A 90 -9.14 11.53 19.53
C ASP A 90 -7.79 11.23 20.21
N TYR A 91 -7.74 10.20 21.05
CA TYR A 91 -6.50 9.80 21.71
C TYR A 91 -5.46 9.25 20.70
N TYR A 92 -5.87 8.30 19.83
CA TYR A 92 -4.96 7.63 18.91
C TYR A 92 -4.64 8.46 17.66
N LYS A 93 -5.38 9.51 17.36
CA LYS A 93 -5.18 10.37 16.16
C LYS A 93 -3.72 10.79 15.95
N ASN A 94 -3.02 11.17 17.03
CA ASN A 94 -1.68 11.71 17.03
C ASN A 94 -0.67 10.81 17.79
N GLY A 95 -1.08 9.63 18.23
CA GLY A 95 -0.34 8.79 19.17
C GLY A 95 0.75 7.89 18.57
N GLY A 96 0.96 7.88 17.26
CA GLY A 96 1.98 7.03 16.60
C GLY A 96 1.58 5.55 16.44
N ASP A 97 0.55 5.05 17.13
CA ASP A 97 0.02 3.70 16.98
C ASP A 97 -1.02 3.67 15.84
N ASN A 98 -0.54 3.40 14.63
CA ASN A 98 -1.38 3.38 13.44
C ASN A 98 -2.42 2.24 13.47
N VAL A 99 -2.12 1.11 14.10
CA VAL A 99 -3.04 -0.03 14.20
C VAL A 99 -4.23 0.35 15.09
N LYS A 100 -3.98 0.85 16.30
CA LYS A 100 -5.06 1.28 17.20
C LYS A 100 -5.82 2.48 16.66
N ALA A 101 -5.15 3.42 16.00
CA ALA A 101 -5.80 4.54 15.32
C ALA A 101 -6.74 4.07 14.20
N GLY A 102 -6.27 3.15 13.34
CA GLY A 102 -7.07 2.54 12.28
C GLY A 102 -8.27 1.77 12.85
N LYS A 103 -8.05 0.98 13.91
CA LYS A 103 -9.09 0.22 14.60
C LYS A 103 -10.17 1.13 15.23
N ALA A 104 -9.75 2.20 15.90
CA ALA A 104 -10.68 3.17 16.50
C ALA A 104 -11.52 3.89 15.42
N LEU A 105 -10.91 4.28 14.31
CA LEU A 105 -11.59 4.90 13.17
C LEU A 105 -12.57 3.92 12.50
N PHE A 106 -12.19 2.65 12.34
CA PHE A 106 -13.07 1.62 11.79
C PHE A 106 -14.34 1.45 12.65
N TYR A 107 -14.19 1.26 13.98
CA TYR A 107 -15.33 1.12 14.86
C TYR A 107 -16.15 2.40 15.01
N TYR A 108 -15.53 3.58 14.91
CA TYR A 108 -16.26 4.84 14.79
C TYR A 108 -17.12 4.86 13.51
N GLY A 109 -16.55 4.40 12.38
CA GLY A 109 -17.30 4.25 11.13
C GLY A 109 -18.52 3.33 11.28
N LYS A 110 -18.36 2.18 11.95
CA LYS A 110 -19.47 1.26 12.24
C LYS A 110 -20.57 1.91 13.08
N VAL A 111 -20.20 2.66 14.10
CA VAL A 111 -21.17 3.37 14.95
C VAL A 111 -21.91 4.44 14.15
N MET A 112 -21.22 5.17 13.26
CA MET A 112 -21.86 6.16 12.39
C MET A 112 -22.81 5.51 11.37
N ASP A 113 -22.42 4.36 10.82
CA ASP A 113 -23.27 3.58 9.91
C ASP A 113 -24.55 3.10 10.61
N LEU A 114 -24.44 2.56 11.82
CA LEU A 114 -25.59 2.18 12.65
C LEU A 114 -26.55 3.35 12.94
N GLN A 115 -26.03 4.57 13.04
CA GLN A 115 -26.81 5.80 13.22
C GLN A 115 -27.36 6.37 11.91
N GLY A 116 -27.12 5.72 10.77
CA GLY A 116 -27.52 6.18 9.44
C GLY A 116 -26.71 7.38 8.91
N ASN A 117 -25.56 7.68 9.51
CA ASN A 117 -24.68 8.75 9.04
C ASN A 117 -23.63 8.20 8.09
N ASP A 118 -24.05 7.79 6.91
CA ASP A 118 -23.22 7.15 5.90
C ASP A 118 -22.03 8.03 5.46
N THR A 119 -22.17 9.37 5.52
CA THR A 119 -21.07 10.29 5.15
C THR A 119 -19.93 10.22 6.16
N LEU A 120 -20.25 10.26 7.45
CA LEU A 120 -19.23 10.12 8.50
C LEU A 120 -18.68 8.70 8.56
N ALA A 121 -19.51 7.67 8.34
CA ALA A 121 -19.07 6.28 8.23
C ALA A 121 -18.05 6.11 7.11
N MET A 122 -18.35 6.59 5.90
CA MET A 122 -17.43 6.55 4.74
C MET A 122 -16.10 7.25 5.07
N GLN A 123 -16.16 8.47 5.63
CA GLN A 123 -14.96 9.21 6.00
C GLN A 123 -14.12 8.46 7.03
N ALA A 124 -14.75 7.84 8.00
CA ALA A 124 -14.07 7.09 9.05
C ALA A 124 -13.39 5.84 8.50
N TYR A 125 -14.04 5.07 7.63
CA TYR A 125 -13.46 3.90 6.98
C TYR A 125 -12.28 4.26 6.07
N LEU A 126 -12.39 5.33 5.27
CA LEU A 126 -11.29 5.82 4.45
C LEU A 126 -10.09 6.28 5.29
N ASN A 127 -10.33 6.97 6.41
CA ASN A 127 -9.28 7.37 7.33
C ASN A 127 -8.65 6.16 8.04
N ALA A 128 -9.45 5.12 8.35
CA ALA A 128 -8.94 3.86 8.90
C ALA A 128 -7.98 3.19 7.92
N LEU A 129 -8.36 3.06 6.64
CA LEU A 129 -7.48 2.53 5.59
C LEU A 129 -6.18 3.32 5.48
N ALA A 130 -6.24 4.67 5.51
CA ALA A 130 -5.04 5.50 5.45
C ALA A 130 -4.07 5.26 6.63
N LYS A 131 -4.60 4.95 7.83
CA LYS A 131 -3.76 4.59 8.99
C LYS A 131 -3.19 3.19 8.87
N LEU A 132 -3.92 2.26 8.26
CA LEU A 132 -3.57 0.86 8.16
C LEU A 132 -2.72 0.51 6.94
N GLU A 133 -2.60 1.39 5.95
CA GLU A 133 -1.95 1.15 4.66
C GLU A 133 -0.52 0.57 4.78
N LYS A 134 0.23 1.02 5.79
CA LYS A 134 1.62 0.59 6.04
C LYS A 134 1.73 -0.46 7.16
N THR A 135 0.64 -1.13 7.47
CA THR A 135 0.59 -2.17 8.50
C THR A 135 0.24 -3.52 7.88
N GLU A 136 0.48 -4.59 8.62
CA GLU A 136 0.10 -5.96 8.21
C GLU A 136 -1.32 -6.34 8.70
N GLU A 137 -2.12 -5.36 9.14
CA GLU A 137 -3.49 -5.56 9.62
C GLU A 137 -4.48 -5.79 8.46
N TYR A 138 -4.16 -6.75 7.59
CA TYR A 138 -4.94 -7.06 6.39
C TYR A 138 -6.39 -7.42 6.68
N LYS A 139 -6.69 -8.11 7.82
CA LYS A 139 -8.06 -8.42 8.20
C LYS A 139 -8.89 -7.15 8.41
N LEU A 140 -8.35 -6.17 9.12
CA LEU A 140 -9.05 -4.91 9.38
C LEU A 140 -9.15 -4.04 8.13
N GLN A 141 -8.15 -4.07 7.27
CA GLN A 141 -8.22 -3.41 5.94
C GLN A 141 -9.32 -4.05 5.10
N GLY A 142 -9.41 -5.39 5.08
CA GLY A 142 -10.45 -6.14 4.37
C GLY A 142 -11.85 -5.73 4.83
N LEU A 143 -12.07 -5.67 6.15
CA LEU A 143 -13.33 -5.20 6.72
C LEU A 143 -13.65 -3.75 6.32
N ALA A 144 -12.67 -2.85 6.36
CA ALA A 144 -12.92 -1.46 5.97
C ALA A 144 -13.31 -1.33 4.49
N TYR A 145 -12.65 -2.07 3.59
CA TYR A 145 -13.05 -2.13 2.18
C TYR A 145 -14.45 -2.73 2.00
N GLU A 146 -14.79 -3.79 2.74
CA GLU A 146 -16.13 -4.41 2.69
C GLU A 146 -17.22 -3.40 3.07
N TYR A 147 -17.06 -2.66 4.18
CA TYR A 147 -18.02 -1.66 4.60
C TYR A 147 -18.13 -0.47 3.64
N ILE A 148 -17.03 -0.02 3.03
CA ILE A 148 -17.07 0.96 1.94
C ILE A 148 -17.85 0.40 0.74
N GLY A 149 -17.62 -0.87 0.41
CA GLY A 149 -18.37 -1.58 -0.64
C GLY A 149 -19.87 -1.62 -0.35
N ILE A 150 -20.28 -1.92 0.88
CA ILE A 150 -21.68 -1.91 1.33
C ILE A 150 -22.30 -0.52 1.16
N LEU A 151 -21.63 0.54 1.63
CA LEU A 151 -22.11 1.91 1.49
C LEU A 151 -22.28 2.31 0.01
N ASN A 152 -21.36 1.90 -0.87
CA ASN A 152 -21.45 2.14 -2.30
C ASN A 152 -22.61 1.34 -2.94
N ALA A 153 -22.77 0.07 -2.55
CA ALA A 153 -23.87 -0.78 -3.04
C ALA A 153 -25.24 -0.22 -2.66
N ASP A 154 -25.40 0.24 -1.42
CA ASP A 154 -26.64 0.87 -0.93
C ASP A 154 -26.99 2.14 -1.71
N ARG A 155 -25.98 2.82 -2.27
CA ARG A 155 -26.13 3.99 -3.13
C ARG A 155 -26.20 3.65 -4.62
N LYS A 156 -26.29 2.38 -4.99
CA LYS A 156 -26.31 1.87 -6.37
C LYS A 156 -25.07 2.23 -7.18
N LEU A 157 -23.95 2.47 -6.49
CA LEU A 157 -22.64 2.69 -7.09
C LEU A 157 -21.96 1.34 -7.30
N HIS A 158 -22.51 0.50 -8.19
CA HIS A 158 -22.19 -0.92 -8.32
C HIS A 158 -20.71 -1.15 -8.69
N LYS A 159 -20.17 -0.33 -9.59
CA LYS A 159 -18.76 -0.43 -9.98
C LYS A 159 -17.83 -0.16 -8.80
N ASP A 160 -18.04 0.94 -8.09
CA ASP A 160 -17.24 1.30 -6.93
C ASP A 160 -17.39 0.24 -5.80
N ALA A 161 -18.57 -0.34 -5.64
CA ALA A 161 -18.82 -1.44 -4.71
C ALA A 161 -18.00 -2.69 -5.08
N LEU A 162 -18.00 -3.10 -6.36
CA LEU A 162 -17.22 -4.25 -6.84
C LEU A 162 -15.72 -4.04 -6.64
N ASP A 163 -15.19 -2.86 -6.96
CA ASP A 163 -13.77 -2.53 -6.79
C ASP A 163 -13.36 -2.65 -5.31
N ASN A 164 -14.20 -2.17 -4.39
CA ASN A 164 -13.95 -2.28 -2.96
C ASN A 164 -14.07 -3.72 -2.45
N TYR A 165 -15.07 -4.48 -2.89
CA TYR A 165 -15.18 -5.89 -2.50
C TYR A 165 -14.03 -6.74 -3.04
N GLN A 166 -13.49 -6.46 -4.23
CA GLN A 166 -12.28 -7.11 -4.73
C GLN A 166 -11.05 -6.79 -3.89
N SER A 167 -10.91 -5.53 -3.46
CA SER A 167 -9.86 -5.11 -2.52
C SER A 167 -10.01 -5.81 -1.17
N SER A 168 -11.26 -5.98 -0.69
CA SER A 168 -11.58 -6.74 0.52
C SER A 168 -11.17 -8.21 0.39
N VAL A 169 -11.50 -8.88 -0.72
CA VAL A 169 -11.05 -10.26 -1.02
C VAL A 169 -9.54 -10.37 -0.94
N TYR A 170 -8.81 -9.46 -1.60
CA TYR A 170 -7.35 -9.46 -1.57
C TYR A 170 -6.81 -9.36 -0.14
N CYS A 171 -7.34 -8.44 0.66
CA CYS A 171 -6.92 -8.25 2.05
C CYS A 171 -7.24 -9.48 2.92
N PHE A 172 -8.43 -10.07 2.80
CA PHE A 172 -8.79 -11.28 3.55
C PHE A 172 -7.95 -12.50 3.15
N GLN A 173 -7.59 -12.64 1.87
CA GLN A 173 -6.67 -13.68 1.42
C GLN A 173 -5.27 -13.49 2.06
N LYS A 174 -4.76 -12.25 2.11
CA LYS A 174 -3.51 -11.94 2.80
C LYS A 174 -3.55 -12.22 4.31
N ALA A 175 -4.71 -12.01 4.93
CA ALA A 175 -4.96 -12.30 6.34
C ALA A 175 -5.22 -13.79 6.63
N ALA A 176 -5.28 -14.66 5.61
CA ALA A 176 -5.76 -16.04 5.71
C ALA A 176 -7.16 -16.15 6.34
N ASP A 177 -8.01 -15.10 6.22
CA ASP A 177 -9.38 -15.05 6.71
C ASP A 177 -10.35 -15.60 5.66
N THR A 178 -10.50 -16.93 5.63
CA THR A 178 -11.39 -17.62 4.69
C THR A 178 -12.85 -17.16 4.84
N LEU A 179 -13.30 -16.88 6.06
CA LEU A 179 -14.67 -16.42 6.31
C LEU A 179 -14.92 -15.03 5.69
N GLY A 180 -13.97 -14.11 5.84
CA GLY A 180 -14.02 -12.81 5.17
C GLY A 180 -14.08 -12.92 3.65
N VAL A 181 -13.28 -13.83 3.06
CA VAL A 181 -13.34 -14.11 1.61
C VAL A 181 -14.74 -14.57 1.19
N ILE A 182 -15.37 -15.45 1.96
CA ILE A 182 -16.72 -15.97 1.67
C ILE A 182 -17.75 -14.83 1.69
N TYR A 183 -17.71 -13.96 2.70
CA TYR A 183 -18.59 -12.80 2.78
C TYR A 183 -18.41 -11.85 1.59
N ALA A 184 -17.16 -11.54 1.24
CA ALA A 184 -16.87 -10.68 0.11
C ALA A 184 -17.34 -11.31 -1.23
N TYR A 185 -17.17 -12.61 -1.45
CA TYR A 185 -17.71 -13.31 -2.63
C TYR A 185 -19.23 -13.25 -2.68
N ARG A 186 -19.93 -13.44 -1.54
CA ARG A 186 -21.38 -13.28 -1.45
C ARG A 186 -21.82 -11.88 -1.89
N ASP A 187 -21.11 -10.85 -1.42
CA ASP A 187 -21.50 -9.47 -1.68
C ASP A 187 -21.18 -9.05 -3.13
N ILE A 188 -20.11 -9.54 -3.71
CA ILE A 188 -19.85 -9.45 -5.16
C ILE A 188 -20.98 -10.12 -5.96
N ALA A 189 -21.40 -11.33 -5.55
CA ALA A 189 -22.50 -12.05 -6.22
C ALA A 189 -23.83 -11.29 -6.13
N ARG A 190 -24.08 -10.59 -5.03
CA ARG A 190 -25.27 -9.73 -4.87
C ARG A 190 -25.27 -8.57 -5.85
N ILE A 191 -24.12 -7.93 -6.12
CA ILE A 191 -24.03 -6.89 -7.13
C ILE A 191 -24.32 -7.46 -8.53
N TYR A 192 -23.69 -8.59 -8.89
CA TYR A 192 -23.95 -9.25 -10.18
C TYR A 192 -25.39 -9.71 -10.33
N TYR A 193 -26.05 -10.11 -9.23
CA TYR A 193 -27.47 -10.42 -9.23
C TYR A 193 -28.31 -9.18 -9.59
N VAL A 194 -28.00 -8.00 -9.03
CA VAL A 194 -28.72 -6.75 -9.36
C VAL A 194 -28.50 -6.36 -10.81
N GLU A 195 -27.32 -6.64 -11.36
CA GLU A 195 -26.97 -6.41 -12.76
C GLU A 195 -27.46 -7.54 -13.71
N GLN A 196 -28.16 -8.55 -13.19
CA GLN A 196 -28.72 -9.70 -13.94
C GLN A 196 -27.65 -10.57 -14.63
N GLN A 197 -26.39 -10.54 -14.13
CA GLN A 197 -25.27 -11.35 -14.63
C GLN A 197 -25.21 -12.68 -13.88
N TYR A 198 -26.16 -13.59 -14.15
CA TYR A 198 -26.34 -14.80 -13.34
C TYR A 198 -25.16 -15.78 -13.40
N ASP A 199 -24.43 -15.87 -14.50
CA ASP A 199 -23.22 -16.70 -14.60
C ASP A 199 -22.17 -16.26 -13.57
N SER A 200 -21.99 -14.94 -13.42
CA SER A 200 -21.11 -14.36 -12.41
C SER A 200 -21.60 -14.64 -11.00
N VAL A 201 -22.92 -14.57 -10.76
CA VAL A 201 -23.51 -14.93 -9.47
C VAL A 201 -23.13 -16.35 -9.10
N TYR A 202 -23.34 -17.33 -10.02
CA TYR A 202 -23.03 -18.72 -9.73
C TYR A 202 -21.54 -18.96 -9.55
N ASN A 203 -20.70 -18.33 -10.32
CA ASN A 203 -19.25 -18.42 -10.16
C ASN A 203 -18.82 -18.06 -8.73
N TYR A 204 -19.19 -16.85 -8.26
CA TYR A 204 -18.80 -16.39 -6.92
C TYR A 204 -19.47 -17.19 -5.80
N ILE A 205 -20.76 -17.50 -5.91
CA ILE A 205 -21.48 -18.31 -4.89
C ILE A 205 -20.95 -19.75 -4.81
N ASN A 206 -20.65 -20.38 -5.95
CA ASN A 206 -20.11 -21.74 -5.93
C ASN A 206 -18.69 -21.77 -5.32
N ARG A 207 -17.84 -20.77 -5.59
CA ARG A 207 -16.53 -20.61 -4.93
C ARG A 207 -16.70 -20.45 -3.41
N ALA A 208 -17.64 -19.63 -2.98
CA ALA A 208 -17.92 -19.44 -1.56
C ALA A 208 -18.42 -20.73 -0.88
N LEU A 209 -19.35 -21.45 -1.53
CA LEU A 209 -19.87 -22.73 -1.03
C LEU A 209 -18.78 -23.83 -0.98
N SER A 210 -17.87 -23.87 -1.96
CA SER A 210 -16.73 -24.79 -1.92
C SER A 210 -15.84 -24.55 -0.71
N LEU A 211 -15.55 -23.29 -0.38
CA LEU A 211 -14.79 -22.93 0.83
C LEU A 211 -15.53 -23.33 2.12
N CYS A 212 -16.86 -23.23 2.14
CA CYS A 212 -17.66 -23.69 3.29
C CYS A 212 -17.57 -25.23 3.43
N GLU A 213 -17.64 -25.98 2.32
CA GLU A 213 -17.58 -27.45 2.36
C GLU A 213 -16.20 -27.95 2.83
N GLU A 214 -15.11 -27.29 2.43
CA GLU A 214 -13.74 -27.59 2.91
C GLU A 214 -13.61 -27.42 4.43
N LYS A 215 -14.45 -26.58 5.06
CA LYS A 215 -14.47 -26.28 6.50
C LYS A 215 -15.73 -26.84 7.19
N LYS A 216 -16.35 -27.87 6.63
CA LYS A 216 -17.54 -28.52 7.18
C LYS A 216 -17.33 -28.95 8.64
N GLY A 217 -18.35 -28.72 9.47
CA GLY A 217 -18.29 -28.94 10.91
C GLY A 217 -17.80 -27.75 11.73
N CYS A 218 -17.39 -26.64 11.08
CA CYS A 218 -17.11 -25.39 11.78
C CYS A 218 -18.35 -24.49 11.74
N ILE A 219 -18.85 -24.12 12.92
CA ILE A 219 -20.12 -23.41 13.10
C ILE A 219 -20.20 -22.08 12.34
N ASP A 220 -19.08 -21.37 12.19
CA ASP A 220 -19.06 -20.08 11.51
C ASP A 220 -19.30 -20.23 10.00
N PHE A 221 -18.80 -21.31 9.39
CA PHE A 221 -19.02 -21.61 7.98
C PHE A 221 -20.43 -22.16 7.73
N GLU A 222 -20.98 -22.93 8.66
CA GLU A 222 -22.37 -23.37 8.59
C GLU A 222 -23.33 -22.17 8.71
N ARG A 223 -23.01 -21.20 9.56
CA ARG A 223 -23.82 -19.98 9.76
C ARG A 223 -23.90 -19.09 8.52
N VAL A 224 -22.87 -19.01 7.69
CA VAL A 224 -22.90 -18.19 6.46
C VAL A 224 -23.60 -18.86 5.29
N THR A 225 -23.66 -20.19 5.28
CA THR A 225 -24.23 -21.00 4.18
C THR A 225 -25.67 -20.60 3.80
N PRO A 226 -26.62 -20.34 4.73
CA PRO A 226 -27.96 -19.90 4.38
C PRO A 226 -28.00 -18.62 3.54
N SER A 227 -27.09 -17.67 3.79
CA SER A 227 -27.03 -16.43 3.03
C SER A 227 -26.51 -16.65 1.59
N LEU A 228 -25.64 -17.63 1.38
CA LEU A 228 -25.18 -18.04 0.05
C LEU A 228 -26.29 -18.75 -0.73
N LEU A 229 -27.00 -19.70 -0.07
CA LEU A 229 -28.15 -20.38 -0.65
C LEU A 229 -29.26 -19.42 -1.03
N GLN A 230 -29.48 -18.37 -0.23
CA GLN A 230 -30.41 -17.29 -0.53
C GLN A 230 -30.07 -16.62 -1.87
N VAL A 231 -28.83 -16.14 -2.04
CA VAL A 231 -28.40 -15.46 -3.28
C VAL A 231 -28.58 -16.37 -4.49
N LYS A 232 -28.15 -17.65 -4.35
CA LYS A 232 -28.31 -18.67 -5.40
C LYS A 232 -29.78 -18.94 -5.72
N GLY A 233 -30.64 -19.07 -4.69
CA GLY A 233 -32.05 -19.34 -4.83
C GLY A 233 -32.81 -18.18 -5.48
N ILE A 234 -32.52 -16.92 -5.15
CA ILE A 234 -33.18 -15.79 -5.82
C ILE A 234 -32.69 -15.62 -7.27
N ALA A 235 -31.43 -15.96 -7.59
CA ALA A 235 -30.96 -16.00 -8.97
C ALA A 235 -31.73 -17.06 -9.78
N LYS A 236 -31.85 -18.27 -9.25
CA LYS A 236 -32.64 -19.36 -9.86
C LYS A 236 -34.11 -18.98 -10.09
N ARG A 237 -34.72 -18.33 -9.10
CA ARG A 237 -36.10 -17.79 -9.26
C ARG A 237 -36.20 -16.84 -10.44
N ASN A 238 -35.24 -15.95 -10.61
CA ASN A 238 -35.29 -14.93 -11.69
C ASN A 238 -35.03 -15.52 -13.09
N GLU A 239 -34.29 -16.62 -13.16
CA GLU A 239 -34.16 -17.41 -14.39
C GLU A 239 -35.38 -18.28 -14.71
N GLY A 240 -36.35 -18.36 -13.79
CA GLY A 240 -37.55 -19.20 -13.95
C GLY A 240 -37.41 -20.61 -13.44
N ASP A 241 -36.26 -21.01 -12.91
CA ASP A 241 -35.99 -22.32 -12.27
C ASP A 241 -36.57 -22.33 -10.85
N LEU A 242 -37.94 -22.34 -10.78
CA LEU A 242 -38.66 -22.20 -9.52
C LEU A 242 -38.48 -23.41 -8.61
N GLU A 243 -38.32 -24.60 -9.15
CA GLU A 243 -38.15 -25.83 -8.36
C GLU A 243 -36.86 -25.76 -7.54
N ASN A 244 -35.72 -25.54 -8.18
CA ASN A 244 -34.44 -25.42 -7.51
C ASN A 244 -34.41 -24.16 -6.57
N ALA A 245 -35.04 -23.06 -6.99
CA ALA A 245 -35.17 -21.88 -6.13
C ALA A 245 -35.88 -22.22 -4.79
N ILE A 246 -37.00 -22.93 -4.86
CA ILE A 246 -37.77 -23.33 -3.65
C ILE A 246 -36.91 -24.25 -2.74
N ILE A 247 -36.23 -25.24 -3.32
CA ILE A 247 -35.36 -26.16 -2.55
C ILE A 247 -34.29 -25.35 -1.81
N LEU A 248 -33.52 -24.52 -2.53
CA LEU A 248 -32.42 -23.73 -1.96
C LEU A 248 -32.90 -22.78 -0.84
N LEU A 249 -34.02 -22.06 -1.10
CA LEU A 249 -34.57 -21.10 -0.16
C LEU A 249 -35.20 -21.79 1.09
N LYS A 250 -35.81 -22.96 0.95
CA LYS A 250 -36.31 -23.75 2.07
C LYS A 250 -35.17 -24.25 2.94
N THR A 251 -34.12 -24.83 2.33
CA THR A 251 -32.92 -25.25 3.07
C THR A 251 -32.32 -24.10 3.87
N ALA A 252 -32.26 -22.88 3.26
CA ALA A 252 -31.78 -21.71 3.95
C ALA A 252 -32.68 -21.26 5.14
N VAL A 253 -34.00 -21.45 5.05
CA VAL A 253 -34.95 -21.14 6.15
C VAL A 253 -34.86 -22.16 7.27
N GLU A 254 -34.65 -23.43 6.95
CA GLU A 254 -34.65 -24.55 7.90
C GLU A 254 -33.36 -24.60 8.75
N THR A 255 -32.27 -24.02 8.28
CA THR A 255 -30.98 -24.02 9.00
C THR A 255 -30.98 -23.17 10.28
N GLU A 256 -31.98 -22.33 10.53
CA GLU A 256 -32.24 -21.49 11.74
C GLU A 256 -31.05 -20.69 12.31
N GLN A 257 -29.86 -20.87 11.80
CA GLN A 257 -28.62 -20.31 12.34
C GLN A 257 -28.42 -18.81 12.02
N ASP A 258 -29.03 -18.31 10.95
CA ASP A 258 -29.02 -16.88 10.58
C ASP A 258 -30.47 -16.36 10.44
N ARG A 259 -31.03 -15.82 11.52
CA ARG A 259 -32.38 -15.24 11.56
C ARG A 259 -32.59 -14.20 10.46
N HIS A 260 -31.52 -13.45 10.11
CA HIS A 260 -31.62 -12.40 9.10
C HIS A 260 -31.82 -12.97 7.70
N SER A 261 -30.96 -13.90 7.28
CA SER A 261 -31.13 -14.61 6.01
C SER A 261 -32.46 -15.39 5.96
N MET A 262 -32.88 -15.97 7.05
CA MET A 262 -34.17 -16.65 7.17
C MET A 262 -35.33 -15.72 6.79
N HIS A 263 -35.39 -14.49 7.28
CA HIS A 263 -36.48 -13.55 6.96
C HIS A 263 -36.44 -13.14 5.45
N HIS A 264 -35.27 -12.95 4.89
CA HIS A 264 -35.13 -12.65 3.44
C HIS A 264 -35.50 -13.84 2.55
N CYS A 265 -35.10 -15.07 2.94
CA CYS A 265 -35.50 -16.30 2.25
C CYS A 265 -37.01 -16.49 2.31
N SER A 266 -37.61 -16.22 3.49
CA SER A 266 -39.06 -16.29 3.70
C SER A 266 -39.80 -15.31 2.76
N MET A 267 -39.34 -14.05 2.61
CA MET A 267 -39.95 -13.12 1.65
C MET A 267 -39.82 -13.64 0.21
N SER A 268 -38.69 -14.23 -0.14
CA SER A 268 -38.45 -14.75 -1.51
C SER A 268 -39.36 -15.97 -1.78
N LEU A 269 -39.50 -16.89 -0.82
CA LEU A 269 -40.43 -18.02 -0.92
C LEU A 269 -41.89 -17.56 -0.98
N GLY A 270 -42.29 -16.63 -0.09
CA GLY A 270 -43.62 -16.03 -0.14
C GLY A 270 -43.95 -15.41 -1.50
N ASN A 271 -42.99 -14.73 -2.12
CA ASN A 271 -43.18 -14.14 -3.46
C ASN A 271 -43.34 -15.23 -4.55
N ILE A 272 -42.57 -16.32 -4.49
CA ILE A 272 -42.74 -17.46 -5.40
C ILE A 272 -44.16 -18.03 -5.27
N TYR A 273 -44.61 -18.32 -4.03
CA TYR A 273 -45.94 -18.87 -3.78
C TYR A 273 -47.07 -17.90 -4.13
N LEU A 274 -46.89 -16.59 -3.90
CA LEU A 274 -47.81 -15.57 -4.34
C LEU A 274 -48.01 -15.60 -5.88
N ASN A 275 -46.91 -15.71 -6.62
CA ASN A 275 -46.95 -15.79 -8.09
C ASN A 275 -47.60 -17.09 -8.58
N GLN A 276 -47.41 -18.19 -7.82
CA GLN A 276 -48.13 -19.47 -8.10
C GLN A 276 -49.59 -19.50 -7.63
N ASN A 277 -50.12 -18.37 -7.11
CA ASN A 277 -51.44 -18.26 -6.52
C ASN A 277 -51.70 -19.17 -5.29
N LYS A 278 -50.63 -19.61 -4.62
CA LYS A 278 -50.69 -20.35 -3.34
C LYS A 278 -50.69 -19.35 -2.19
N LEU A 279 -51.88 -18.75 -1.95
CA LEU A 279 -51.98 -17.54 -1.12
C LEU A 279 -51.74 -17.82 0.38
N ASP A 280 -52.09 -19.00 0.87
CA ASP A 280 -51.91 -19.38 2.28
C ASP A 280 -50.41 -19.61 2.60
N GLU A 281 -49.68 -20.30 1.74
CA GLU A 281 -48.25 -20.48 1.84
C GLU A 281 -47.51 -19.15 1.76
N ALA A 282 -47.90 -18.29 0.80
CA ALA A 282 -47.34 -16.96 0.67
C ALA A 282 -47.53 -16.15 1.96
N LYS A 283 -48.75 -16.15 2.53
CA LYS A 283 -49.07 -15.46 3.79
C LYS A 283 -48.22 -15.97 4.94
N ARG A 284 -48.09 -17.31 5.07
CA ARG A 284 -47.30 -17.95 6.11
C ARG A 284 -45.82 -17.43 6.07
N TYR A 285 -45.21 -17.42 4.91
CA TYR A 285 -43.82 -16.99 4.76
C TYR A 285 -43.65 -15.47 4.95
N PHE A 286 -44.56 -14.61 4.46
CA PHE A 286 -44.52 -13.18 4.71
C PHE A 286 -44.71 -12.85 6.22
N THR A 287 -45.59 -13.59 6.91
CA THR A 287 -45.78 -13.44 8.38
C THR A 287 -44.52 -13.84 9.14
N LEU A 288 -43.78 -14.85 8.66
CA LEU A 288 -42.50 -15.23 9.26
C LEU A 288 -41.48 -14.07 9.10
N ALA A 289 -41.45 -13.40 7.97
CA ALA A 289 -40.57 -12.26 7.74
C ALA A 289 -40.90 -11.03 8.62
N LEU A 290 -42.14 -10.88 9.09
CA LEU A 290 -42.50 -9.82 10.05
C LEU A 290 -41.86 -9.97 11.44
N LYS A 291 -41.21 -11.09 11.75
CA LYS A 291 -40.43 -11.27 12.97
C LYS A 291 -39.04 -10.60 12.91
N SER A 292 -38.72 -9.97 11.79
CA SER A 292 -37.44 -9.24 11.62
C SER A 292 -37.43 -7.99 12.48
N GLU A 293 -36.27 -7.68 13.06
CA GLU A 293 -36.04 -6.42 13.76
C GLU A 293 -35.56 -5.30 12.81
N ARG A 294 -35.21 -5.63 11.56
CA ARG A 294 -34.66 -4.66 10.59
C ARG A 294 -35.77 -3.92 9.86
N PRO A 295 -35.79 -2.56 9.88
CA PRO A 295 -36.84 -1.76 9.25
C PRO A 295 -37.03 -2.06 7.77
N ARG A 296 -35.92 -2.20 6.99
CA ARG A 296 -36.00 -2.54 5.54
C ARG A 296 -36.65 -3.91 5.30
N THR A 297 -36.33 -4.92 6.11
CA THR A 297 -36.93 -6.26 5.97
C THR A 297 -38.40 -6.22 6.32
N LEU A 298 -38.78 -5.51 7.41
CA LEU A 298 -40.19 -5.30 7.80
C LEU A 298 -40.96 -4.56 6.70
N ALA A 299 -40.38 -3.50 6.13
CA ALA A 299 -41.02 -2.77 5.05
C ALA A 299 -41.29 -3.68 3.83
N GLY A 300 -40.29 -4.53 3.47
CA GLY A 300 -40.45 -5.52 2.40
C GLY A 300 -41.54 -6.54 2.70
N ALA A 301 -41.60 -7.08 3.95
CA ALA A 301 -42.61 -8.02 4.35
C ALA A 301 -44.02 -7.38 4.31
N TYR A 302 -44.21 -6.17 4.83
CA TYR A 302 -45.46 -5.43 4.71
C TYR A 302 -45.85 -5.12 3.25
N HIS A 303 -44.89 -4.80 2.39
CA HIS A 303 -45.14 -4.61 0.99
C HIS A 303 -45.69 -5.89 0.32
N TYR A 304 -45.10 -7.03 0.58
CA TYR A 304 -45.61 -8.30 0.03
C TYR A 304 -46.99 -8.68 0.60
N LEU A 305 -47.27 -8.42 1.91
CA LEU A 305 -48.58 -8.59 2.48
C LEU A 305 -49.62 -7.64 1.84
N TYR A 306 -49.25 -6.39 1.55
CA TYR A 306 -50.05 -5.48 0.76
C TYR A 306 -50.45 -6.10 -0.60
N LEU A 307 -49.44 -6.64 -1.34
CA LEU A 307 -49.71 -7.26 -2.64
C LEU A 307 -50.63 -8.48 -2.52
N LEU A 308 -50.45 -9.31 -1.48
CA LEU A 308 -51.26 -10.49 -1.18
C LEU A 308 -52.73 -10.09 -0.88
N GLU A 309 -52.96 -9.17 0.05
CA GLU A 309 -54.32 -8.75 0.44
C GLU A 309 -55.01 -7.98 -0.72
N LYS A 310 -54.27 -7.21 -1.52
CA LYS A 310 -54.78 -6.59 -2.75
C LYS A 310 -55.26 -7.65 -3.74
N ARG A 311 -54.50 -8.75 -3.92
CA ARG A 311 -54.88 -9.87 -4.80
C ARG A 311 -56.14 -10.58 -4.34
N GLN A 312 -56.33 -10.67 -2.98
CA GLN A 312 -57.58 -11.17 -2.39
C GLN A 312 -58.72 -10.17 -2.37
N LYS A 313 -58.55 -8.96 -2.94
CA LYS A 313 -59.52 -7.86 -2.93
C LYS A 313 -59.90 -7.34 -1.52
N LYS A 314 -59.02 -7.60 -0.51
CA LYS A 314 -59.18 -7.12 0.87
C LYS A 314 -58.54 -5.73 1.01
N TYR A 315 -59.14 -4.72 0.39
CA TYR A 315 -58.53 -3.41 0.19
C TYR A 315 -58.23 -2.66 1.50
N ALA A 316 -59.04 -2.80 2.54
CA ALA A 316 -58.77 -2.17 3.84
C ALA A 316 -57.48 -2.69 4.47
N MET A 317 -57.27 -4.02 4.44
CA MET A 317 -56.01 -4.61 4.93
C MET A 317 -54.83 -4.30 4.02
N ALA A 318 -55.03 -4.27 2.72
CA ALA A 318 -54.01 -3.87 1.78
C ALA A 318 -53.52 -2.43 2.04
N LEU A 319 -54.46 -1.49 2.28
CA LEU A 319 -54.09 -0.11 2.63
C LEU A 319 -53.29 -0.04 3.93
N TYR A 320 -53.77 -0.73 4.97
CA TYR A 320 -53.02 -0.82 6.25
C TYR A 320 -51.59 -1.29 6.08
N PHE A 321 -51.35 -2.38 5.32
CA PHE A 321 -50.00 -2.90 5.11
C PHE A 321 -49.17 -1.95 4.22
N LYS A 322 -49.80 -1.25 3.25
CA LYS A 322 -49.11 -0.25 2.43
C LYS A 322 -48.62 0.92 3.27
N GLU A 323 -49.44 1.47 4.16
CA GLU A 323 -49.06 2.56 5.08
C GLU A 323 -47.92 2.15 6.01
N LYS A 324 -47.94 0.91 6.55
CA LYS A 324 -46.84 0.38 7.35
C LYS A 324 -45.51 0.27 6.57
N SER A 325 -45.58 -0.22 5.34
CA SER A 325 -44.42 -0.31 4.48
C SER A 325 -43.83 1.09 4.15
N ASP A 326 -44.71 2.05 3.77
CA ASP A 326 -44.29 3.39 3.41
C ASP A 326 -43.71 4.17 4.61
N SER A 327 -44.31 4.01 5.80
CA SER A 327 -43.77 4.60 7.04
C SER A 327 -42.35 4.13 7.37
N LEU A 328 -42.03 2.86 7.08
CA LEU A 328 -40.69 2.31 7.32
C LEU A 328 -39.67 2.68 6.20
N LEU A 329 -40.17 2.97 4.97
CA LEU A 329 -39.34 3.36 3.82
C LEU A 329 -39.12 4.87 3.70
N SER A 330 -39.91 5.71 4.41
CA SER A 330 -39.79 7.18 4.36
C SER A 330 -38.47 7.74 4.92
N VAL A 331 -37.60 6.88 5.46
CA VAL A 331 -36.20 7.16 5.77
C VAL A 331 -35.34 6.94 4.52
N ASP A 332 -35.91 7.15 3.30
CA ASP A 332 -35.14 6.84 2.09
C ASP A 332 -34.12 7.93 1.78
N LEU A 333 -32.95 7.44 1.57
CA LEU A 333 -31.66 8.07 1.41
C LEU A 333 -31.68 9.04 0.23
N ASP A 334 -31.62 10.30 0.55
CA ASP A 334 -31.55 11.41 -0.38
C ASP A 334 -30.44 11.17 -1.43
N ALA A 335 -30.78 11.31 -2.71
CA ALA A 335 -29.81 11.23 -3.83
C ALA A 335 -28.59 12.18 -3.62
N LYS A 336 -28.76 13.24 -2.82
CA LYS A 336 -27.74 14.17 -2.39
C LYS A 336 -26.66 13.49 -1.53
N GLN A 337 -27.01 12.52 -0.66
CA GLN A 337 -26.04 11.77 0.14
C GLN A 337 -25.20 10.83 -0.72
N ALA A 338 -25.78 10.18 -1.73
CA ALA A 338 -25.03 9.34 -2.66
C ALA A 338 -23.95 10.16 -3.38
N SER A 339 -24.31 11.36 -3.86
CA SER A 339 -23.36 12.27 -4.51
C SER A 339 -22.24 12.74 -3.56
N GLN A 340 -22.57 12.99 -2.29
CA GLN A 340 -21.58 13.39 -1.28
C GLN A 340 -20.59 12.26 -0.97
N ILE A 341 -21.07 11.03 -0.81
CA ILE A 341 -20.23 9.84 -0.56
C ILE A 341 -19.25 9.62 -1.72
N LEU A 342 -19.74 9.63 -2.97
CA LEU A 342 -18.90 9.48 -4.16
C LEU A 342 -17.86 10.60 -4.28
N THR A 343 -18.26 11.84 -3.99
CA THR A 343 -17.35 13.00 -4.02
C THR A 343 -16.25 12.85 -2.96
N LEU A 344 -16.59 12.36 -1.78
CA LEU A 344 -15.64 12.14 -0.69
C LEU A 344 -14.63 11.04 -1.05
N GLN A 345 -15.10 9.92 -1.59
CA GLN A 345 -14.24 8.82 -2.05
C GLN A 345 -13.29 9.29 -3.16
N ARG A 346 -13.79 9.99 -4.20
CA ARG A 346 -12.96 10.53 -5.28
C ARG A 346 -11.92 11.53 -4.79
N LYS A 347 -12.25 12.38 -3.81
CA LYS A 347 -11.27 13.29 -3.19
C LYS A 347 -10.16 12.53 -2.48
N TYR A 348 -10.51 11.45 -1.77
CA TYR A 348 -9.54 10.59 -1.09
C TYR A 348 -8.61 9.90 -2.10
N GLU A 349 -9.16 9.25 -3.12
CA GLU A 349 -8.38 8.57 -4.17
C GLU A 349 -7.47 9.54 -4.93
N LYS A 350 -7.99 10.74 -5.28
CA LYS A 350 -7.18 11.80 -5.89
C LYS A 350 -6.06 12.27 -4.97
N GLY A 351 -6.32 12.42 -3.68
CA GLY A 351 -5.32 12.77 -2.67
C GLY A 351 -4.22 11.72 -2.57
N LYS A 352 -4.59 10.44 -2.54
CA LYS A 352 -3.66 9.30 -2.52
C LYS A 352 -2.78 9.28 -3.78
N LEU A 353 -3.38 9.39 -4.96
CA LEU A 353 -2.66 9.42 -6.23
C LEU A 353 -1.69 10.60 -6.33
N LEU A 354 -2.08 11.77 -5.80
CA LEU A 354 -1.22 12.94 -5.76
C LEU A 354 0.01 12.71 -4.87
N LEU A 355 -0.20 12.05 -3.73
CA LEU A 355 0.88 11.72 -2.78
C LEU A 355 1.87 10.71 -3.39
N GLU A 356 1.36 9.66 -4.04
CA GLU A 356 2.17 8.69 -4.77
C GLU A 356 2.97 9.35 -5.90
N LYS A 357 2.34 10.26 -6.67
CA LYS A 357 3.02 11.04 -7.69
C LYS A 357 4.17 11.88 -7.11
N GLN A 358 3.93 12.56 -5.98
CA GLN A 358 4.97 13.35 -5.31
C GLN A 358 6.13 12.49 -4.82
N GLN A 359 5.85 11.28 -4.30
CA GLN A 359 6.90 10.33 -3.88
C GLN A 359 7.76 9.90 -5.08
N VAL A 360 7.14 9.50 -6.19
CA VAL A 360 7.86 9.11 -7.41
C VAL A 360 8.69 10.27 -7.97
N GLU A 361 8.17 11.50 -7.97
CA GLU A 361 8.93 12.68 -8.38
C GLU A 361 10.12 12.97 -7.45
N HIS A 362 9.95 12.76 -6.15
CA HIS A 362 11.03 12.91 -5.17
C HIS A 362 12.13 11.86 -5.36
N GLU A 363 11.76 10.60 -5.57
CA GLU A 363 12.71 9.52 -5.87
C GLU A 363 13.49 9.79 -7.16
N LYS A 364 12.82 10.25 -8.23
CA LYS A 364 13.50 10.66 -9.49
C LYS A 364 14.50 11.80 -9.27
N LYS A 365 14.15 12.79 -8.45
CA LYS A 365 15.08 13.88 -8.10
C LYS A 365 16.30 13.35 -7.33
N ILE A 366 16.11 12.46 -6.36
CA ILE A 366 17.22 11.85 -5.62
C ILE A 366 18.12 11.05 -6.57
N GLN A 367 17.57 10.24 -7.46
CA GLN A 367 18.34 9.50 -8.47
C GLN A 367 19.12 10.43 -9.40
N PHE A 368 18.52 11.53 -9.83
CA PHE A 368 19.17 12.53 -10.66
C PHE A 368 20.36 13.20 -9.94
N TYR A 369 20.16 13.64 -8.68
CA TYR A 369 21.27 14.23 -7.90
C TYR A 369 22.38 13.23 -7.60
N PHE A 370 22.04 11.97 -7.32
CA PHE A 370 23.03 10.91 -7.13
C PHE A 370 23.85 10.67 -8.42
N GLY A 371 23.18 10.65 -9.57
CA GLY A 371 23.85 10.58 -10.88
C GLY A 371 24.80 11.75 -11.11
N MET A 372 24.38 12.99 -10.81
CA MET A 372 25.25 14.17 -10.90
C MET A 372 26.49 14.08 -10.02
N VAL A 373 26.35 13.60 -8.78
CA VAL A 373 27.49 13.42 -7.86
C VAL A 373 28.49 12.41 -8.42
N ILE A 374 28.02 11.31 -9.01
CA ILE A 374 28.91 10.32 -9.66
C ILE A 374 29.67 10.95 -10.82
N VAL A 375 29.01 11.72 -11.69
CA VAL A 375 29.63 12.40 -12.82
C VAL A 375 30.70 13.39 -12.33
N LEU A 376 30.40 14.22 -11.34
CA LEU A 376 31.34 15.14 -10.72
C LEU A 376 32.57 14.42 -10.14
N PHE A 377 32.38 13.28 -9.50
CA PHE A 377 33.44 12.46 -8.96
C PHE A 377 34.37 11.92 -10.08
N ILE A 378 33.79 11.44 -11.19
CA ILE A 378 34.54 10.97 -12.36
C ILE A 378 35.33 12.11 -12.96
N ILE A 379 34.76 13.30 -13.13
CA ILE A 379 35.46 14.48 -13.62
C ILE A 379 36.66 14.85 -12.73
N LEU A 380 36.44 14.85 -11.41
CA LEU A 380 37.52 15.12 -10.45
C LEU A 380 38.64 14.09 -10.55
N LEU A 381 38.32 12.81 -10.68
CA LEU A 381 39.29 11.73 -10.84
C LEU A 381 40.10 11.87 -12.16
N CYS A 382 39.42 12.24 -13.24
CA CYS A 382 40.07 12.55 -14.52
C CYS A 382 41.03 13.75 -14.42
N LEU A 383 40.64 14.82 -13.71
CA LEU A 383 41.49 15.99 -13.48
C LEU A 383 42.73 15.62 -12.66
N VAL A 384 42.55 14.84 -11.57
CA VAL A 384 43.70 14.37 -10.78
C VAL A 384 44.64 13.54 -11.61
N LEU A 385 44.14 12.62 -12.42
CA LEU A 385 44.95 11.79 -13.33
C LEU A 385 45.66 12.65 -14.35
N TYR A 386 45.00 13.64 -14.93
CA TYR A 386 45.61 14.60 -15.88
C TYR A 386 46.76 15.36 -15.22
N PHE A 387 46.61 15.89 -14.01
CA PHE A 387 47.66 16.59 -13.29
C PHE A 387 48.86 15.70 -12.97
N LEU A 388 48.60 14.43 -12.58
CA LEU A 388 49.64 13.44 -12.29
C LEU A 388 50.44 13.11 -13.58
N LEU A 389 49.74 12.87 -14.69
CA LEU A 389 50.39 12.61 -15.98
C LEU A 389 51.16 13.81 -16.47
N ARG A 390 50.61 15.04 -16.37
CA ARG A 390 51.27 16.27 -16.70
C ARG A 390 52.56 16.51 -15.90
N LYS A 391 52.53 16.20 -14.59
CA LYS A 391 53.71 16.29 -13.72
C LYS A 391 54.77 15.30 -14.14
N ARG A 392 54.44 14.03 -14.39
CA ARG A 392 55.37 13.00 -14.89
C ARG A 392 55.98 13.38 -16.25
N TYR A 393 55.15 13.87 -17.17
CA TYR A 393 55.63 14.31 -18.48
C TYR A 393 56.61 15.48 -18.37
N LYS A 394 56.32 16.46 -17.52
CA LYS A 394 57.20 17.62 -17.28
C LYS A 394 58.56 17.21 -16.66
N GLU A 395 58.53 16.24 -15.75
CA GLU A 395 59.77 15.69 -15.15
C GLU A 395 60.61 14.92 -16.19
N MET A 396 59.96 14.08 -16.99
CA MET A 396 60.62 13.33 -18.07
C MET A 396 61.22 14.28 -19.14
N PHE A 397 60.43 15.30 -19.52
CA PHE A 397 60.91 16.33 -20.47
C PHE A 397 62.15 17.08 -19.94
N ARG A 398 62.12 17.46 -18.66
CA ARG A 398 63.28 18.11 -18.02
C ARG A 398 64.53 17.22 -18.03
N LYS A 399 64.40 15.94 -17.72
CA LYS A 399 65.49 14.96 -17.73
C LYS A 399 66.05 14.81 -19.16
N ASN A 400 65.19 14.65 -20.14
CA ASN A 400 65.60 14.52 -21.54
C ASN A 400 66.33 15.78 -22.08
N MET A 401 65.79 16.97 -21.69
CA MET A 401 66.48 18.25 -22.07
C MET A 401 67.82 18.43 -21.38
N GLN A 402 67.97 17.90 -20.15
CA GLN A 402 69.28 17.94 -19.47
C GLN A 402 70.28 17.06 -20.18
N VAL A 403 69.91 15.82 -20.55
CA VAL A 403 70.77 14.91 -21.32
C VAL A 403 71.17 15.52 -22.69
N ILE A 404 70.21 16.15 -23.37
CA ILE A 404 70.53 16.84 -24.66
C ILE A 404 71.61 17.97 -24.46
N LYS A 405 71.45 18.78 -23.40
CA LYS A 405 72.41 19.84 -23.05
C LYS A 405 73.80 19.31 -22.74
N GLU A 406 73.87 18.21 -21.97
CA GLU A 406 75.11 17.53 -21.61
C GLU A 406 75.77 16.97 -22.86
N ASN A 407 75.07 16.34 -23.78
CA ASN A 407 75.52 15.82 -25.02
C ASN A 407 76.01 16.96 -25.96
N GLU A 408 75.27 18.08 -26.06
CA GLU A 408 75.69 19.27 -26.83
C GLU A 408 76.97 19.86 -26.26
N CYS A 409 77.16 19.90 -24.95
CA CYS A 409 78.39 20.36 -24.34
C CYS A 409 79.54 19.43 -24.66
N MET A 410 79.37 18.10 -24.64
CA MET A 410 80.37 17.13 -25.06
C MET A 410 80.69 17.21 -26.54
N ILE A 411 79.71 17.40 -27.41
CA ILE A 411 79.90 17.62 -28.83
C ILE A 411 80.81 18.88 -29.08
N LYS A 412 80.52 20.00 -28.42
CA LYS A 412 81.32 21.22 -28.48
C LYS A 412 82.77 20.97 -28.04
N ARG A 413 82.98 20.20 -26.99
CA ARG A 413 84.28 19.81 -26.48
C ARG A 413 85.02 18.94 -27.49
N TYR A 414 84.40 17.96 -28.11
CA TYR A 414 84.99 17.09 -29.10
C TYR A 414 85.27 17.83 -30.42
N VAL A 415 84.41 18.75 -30.80
CA VAL A 415 84.64 19.63 -31.97
C VAL A 415 85.93 20.53 -31.76
N TYR A 416 86.00 21.12 -30.56
CA TYR A 416 87.19 21.90 -30.21
C TYR A 416 88.45 21.02 -30.17
N GLU A 417 88.40 19.80 -29.60
CA GLU A 417 89.53 18.86 -29.66
C GLU A 417 89.92 18.49 -31.11
N LEU A 418 88.93 18.33 -32.00
CA LEU A 418 89.11 18.07 -33.41
C LEU A 418 89.85 19.25 -34.11
N ASP A 419 89.46 20.49 -33.83
CA ASP A 419 90.06 21.66 -34.39
C ASP A 419 91.49 21.86 -33.89
N VAL A 420 91.80 21.58 -32.64
CA VAL A 420 93.16 21.60 -32.11
C VAL A 420 94.05 20.51 -32.76
N LEU A 421 93.52 19.30 -32.99
CA LEU A 421 94.24 18.20 -33.64
C LEU A 421 94.44 18.49 -35.11
N LYS A 422 93.59 19.21 -35.83
CA LYS A 422 93.76 19.65 -37.24
C LYS A 422 94.83 20.75 -37.38
N GLN A 423 95.00 21.59 -36.35
CA GLN A 423 96.02 22.66 -36.34
C GLN A 423 97.41 22.19 -35.98
N LYS A 424 97.61 21.06 -35.38
CA LYS A 424 98.92 20.45 -35.10
C LYS A 424 99.52 19.79 -36.37
N THR A 425 100.12 20.59 -37.26
CA THR A 425 100.88 20.14 -38.41
C THR A 425 102.32 19.77 -37.95
N GLY A 426 102.53 18.47 -37.75
CA GLY A 426 103.92 17.99 -37.52
C GLY A 426 104.02 16.96 -36.44
N GLU A 427 103.70 15.77 -36.71
CA GLU A 427 104.13 14.45 -36.16
C GLU A 427 103.08 13.39 -36.41
N THR A 428 103.46 12.36 -37.20
CA THR A 428 102.73 11.14 -37.48
C THR A 428 101.25 11.30 -37.91
N ALA A 429 101.02 11.53 -39.22
CA ALA A 429 99.73 11.68 -39.86
C ALA A 429 98.80 10.51 -39.61
N GLU A 430 99.25 9.31 -39.26
CA GLU A 430 98.49 8.08 -39.04
C GLU A 430 97.79 8.04 -37.70
N THR A 431 98.48 8.43 -36.62
CA THR A 431 97.95 8.45 -35.23
C THR A 431 96.87 9.54 -35.02
N ASN A 432 97.12 10.68 -35.71
CA ASN A 432 96.13 11.79 -35.71
C ASN A 432 94.88 11.45 -36.51
N ARG A 433 95.02 10.72 -37.63
CA ARG A 433 93.89 10.24 -38.47
C ARG A 433 93.00 9.28 -37.70
N GLU A 434 93.53 8.34 -36.89
CA GLU A 434 92.78 7.41 -36.06
C GLU A 434 92.06 8.14 -34.90
N LYS A 435 92.72 9.12 -34.23
CA LYS A 435 92.08 9.96 -33.21
C LYS A 435 90.94 10.83 -33.75
N VAL A 436 91.15 11.44 -34.92
CA VAL A 436 90.11 12.20 -35.62
C VAL A 436 88.92 11.32 -36.02
N GLY A 437 89.21 10.11 -36.51
CA GLY A 437 88.14 9.09 -36.76
C GLY A 437 87.30 8.74 -35.57
N LYS A 438 87.97 8.45 -34.41
CA LYS A 438 87.28 8.10 -33.13
C LYS A 438 86.46 9.26 -32.57
N LEU A 439 86.92 10.52 -32.71
CA LEU A 439 86.21 11.73 -32.29
C LEU A 439 84.96 11.98 -33.14
N ASN A 440 85.14 11.88 -34.45
CA ASN A 440 84.03 12.03 -35.41
C ASN A 440 82.95 10.98 -35.15
N GLN A 441 83.34 9.72 -34.83
CA GLN A 441 82.39 8.66 -34.53
C GLN A 441 81.60 8.92 -33.21
N LYS A 442 82.33 9.49 -32.19
CA LYS A 442 81.66 9.90 -30.94
C LYS A 442 80.66 11.04 -31.13
N ILE A 443 80.98 12.04 -31.93
CA ILE A 443 80.06 13.15 -32.25
C ILE A 443 78.87 12.64 -32.98
N LEU A 444 79.00 11.78 -33.99
CA LEU A 444 77.90 11.19 -34.73
C LEU A 444 76.99 10.34 -33.82
N LEU A 445 77.62 9.63 -32.87
CA LEU A 445 76.84 8.83 -31.87
C LEU A 445 75.98 9.72 -31.00
N LEU A 446 76.54 10.78 -30.39
CA LEU A 446 75.85 11.76 -29.58
C LEU A 446 74.77 12.53 -30.32
N GLU A 447 75.02 12.91 -31.58
CA GLU A 447 74.00 13.54 -32.43
C GLU A 447 72.90 12.61 -32.77
N SER A 448 73.19 11.31 -33.01
CA SER A 448 72.17 10.27 -33.20
C SER A 448 71.33 10.03 -31.94
N GLU A 449 71.96 10.01 -30.75
CA GLU A 449 71.26 9.90 -29.46
C GLU A 449 70.33 11.09 -29.21
N ASN A 450 70.85 12.31 -29.42
CA ASN A 450 70.02 13.51 -29.26
C ASN A 450 68.82 13.50 -30.21
N LYS A 451 68.99 13.04 -31.45
CA LYS A 451 67.91 12.90 -32.45
C LYS A 451 66.89 11.90 -31.97
N LYS A 452 67.29 10.70 -31.48
CA LYS A 452 66.42 9.69 -30.95
C LYS A 452 65.66 10.22 -29.74
N ILE A 453 66.30 10.96 -28.83
CA ILE A 453 65.60 11.53 -27.64
C ILE A 453 64.54 12.55 -28.08
N ARG A 454 64.86 13.43 -29.06
CA ARG A 454 63.91 14.42 -29.61
C ARG A 454 62.73 13.74 -30.30
N GLU A 455 62.97 12.69 -31.09
CA GLU A 455 61.94 11.90 -31.76
C GLU A 455 61.05 11.19 -30.75
N ASN A 456 61.61 10.55 -29.73
CA ASN A 456 60.82 9.87 -28.68
C ASN A 456 59.95 10.84 -27.87
N VAL A 457 60.39 12.06 -27.62
CA VAL A 457 59.62 13.10 -26.97
C VAL A 457 58.42 13.53 -27.80
N CYS A 458 58.60 13.67 -29.14
CA CYS A 458 57.51 13.99 -30.07
C CYS A 458 56.53 12.81 -30.24
N VAL A 459 57.05 11.59 -30.43
CA VAL A 459 56.20 10.38 -30.66
C VAL A 459 55.37 10.04 -29.45
N ASN A 460 55.90 10.14 -28.22
CA ASN A 460 55.11 9.87 -27.00
C ASN A 460 53.95 10.86 -26.81
N GLY A 461 54.09 12.11 -27.19
CA GLY A 461 53.01 13.10 -27.16
C GLY A 461 51.91 12.77 -28.17
N VAL A 462 52.28 12.44 -29.42
CA VAL A 462 51.33 12.04 -30.46
C VAL A 462 50.72 10.67 -30.19
N TYR A 463 51.48 9.72 -29.64
CA TYR A 463 51.01 8.37 -29.30
C TYR A 463 49.96 8.39 -28.19
N LEU A 464 50.11 9.23 -27.16
CA LEU A 464 49.10 9.41 -26.10
C LEU A 464 47.78 9.97 -26.65
N LEU A 465 47.84 10.93 -27.56
CA LEU A 465 46.68 11.48 -28.27
C LEU A 465 46.00 10.44 -29.17
N ASP A 466 46.78 9.59 -29.85
CA ASP A 466 46.26 8.54 -30.72
C ASP A 466 45.65 7.35 -29.91
N GLN A 467 46.22 7.03 -28.73
CA GLN A 467 45.63 6.06 -27.81
C GLN A 467 44.31 6.56 -27.22
N LEU A 468 44.20 7.83 -26.82
CA LEU A 468 42.96 8.44 -26.38
C LEU A 468 41.88 8.46 -27.47
N LYS A 469 42.29 8.59 -28.75
CA LYS A 469 41.40 8.46 -29.92
C LYS A 469 41.05 6.99 -30.25
N LYS A 470 41.91 6.02 -29.95
CA LYS A 470 41.71 4.58 -30.24
C LYS A 470 41.00 3.82 -29.14
N GLU A 471 41.07 4.25 -27.89
CA GLU A 471 40.31 3.63 -26.82
C GLU A 471 38.83 4.02 -26.90
N LYS A 472 38.11 3.27 -27.76
CA LYS A 472 36.65 3.25 -27.93
C LYS A 472 35.89 2.85 -26.67
N LEU A 473 36.49 2.82 -25.48
CA LEU A 473 35.88 2.25 -24.28
C LEU A 473 34.83 3.13 -23.59
N ILE A 474 34.82 4.43 -23.80
CA ILE A 474 33.87 5.36 -23.17
C ILE A 474 32.67 5.68 -24.09
N VAL A 475 32.78 5.41 -25.39
CA VAL A 475 31.84 5.94 -26.41
C VAL A 475 30.73 4.94 -26.80
N LYS A 476 30.76 3.71 -26.30
CA LYS A 476 29.84 2.65 -26.76
C LYS A 476 28.38 2.85 -26.30
N ASN A 477 28.15 3.62 -25.26
CA ASN A 477 26.81 3.81 -24.65
C ASN A 477 26.30 5.26 -24.76
N MET A 478 26.95 6.13 -25.49
CA MET A 478 26.50 7.52 -25.67
C MET A 478 25.60 7.66 -26.90
N THR A 479 24.55 8.47 -26.77
CA THR A 479 23.67 8.84 -27.88
C THR A 479 24.43 9.65 -28.94
N LYS A 480 23.90 9.77 -30.16
CA LYS A 480 24.50 10.52 -31.24
C LYS A 480 24.74 12.00 -30.88
N GLN A 481 23.80 12.58 -30.13
CA GLN A 481 23.82 13.97 -29.67
C GLN A 481 24.91 14.22 -28.60
N GLU A 482 25.10 13.27 -27.68
CA GLU A 482 26.17 13.33 -26.66
C GLU A 482 27.57 13.17 -27.28
N LYS A 483 27.69 12.39 -28.35
CA LYS A 483 28.95 12.26 -29.12
C LYS A 483 29.32 13.52 -29.85
N GLU A 484 28.35 14.22 -30.45
CA GLU A 484 28.57 15.50 -31.14
C GLU A 484 28.99 16.60 -30.15
N GLN A 485 28.33 16.66 -28.97
CA GLN A 485 28.71 17.61 -27.92
C GLN A 485 30.08 17.31 -27.32
N LEU A 486 30.48 16.06 -27.18
CA LEU A 486 31.83 15.70 -26.70
C LEU A 486 32.90 16.06 -27.71
N LEU A 487 32.66 15.89 -29.01
CA LEU A 487 33.56 16.29 -30.10
C LEU A 487 33.71 17.81 -30.15
N GLU A 488 32.64 18.56 -30.04
CA GLU A 488 32.64 20.02 -29.98
C GLU A 488 33.41 20.55 -28.76
N TYR A 489 33.29 19.91 -27.60
CA TYR A 489 34.08 20.20 -26.41
C TYR A 489 35.59 19.88 -26.58
N MET A 490 35.91 18.79 -27.28
CA MET A 490 37.30 18.42 -27.55
C MET A 490 37.96 19.38 -28.53
N ASP A 491 37.27 19.86 -29.56
CA ASP A 491 37.77 20.86 -30.51
C ASP A 491 37.98 22.23 -29.83
N LEU A 492 37.19 22.58 -28.82
CA LEU A 492 37.34 23.82 -28.03
C LEU A 492 38.56 23.78 -27.09
N ILE A 493 39.02 22.59 -26.68
CA ILE A 493 40.17 22.41 -25.77
C ILE A 493 41.47 22.21 -26.52
N TYR A 494 41.45 21.72 -27.75
CA TYR A 494 42.62 21.32 -28.54
C TYR A 494 42.74 22.06 -29.88
N GLY A 495 41.78 22.89 -30.29
CA GLY A 495 41.87 23.86 -31.38
C GLY A 495 42.47 25.13 -30.85
#